data_ee310e50926defc373da95f598424cc4
#
_entry.id   ee310e50926defc373da95f598424cc4
#
_cell.length_a   1.000
_cell.length_b   1.000
_cell.length_c   1.000
_cell.angle_alpha   90.00
_cell.angle_beta   90.00
_cell.angle_gamma   90.00
#
_symmetry.space_group_name_H-M   'P 1'
#
loop_
_entity.id
_entity.type
_entity.pdbx_description
1 polymer ?
#
loop_
_entity_poly.entity_id
_entity_poly.type
_entity_poly.pdbx_seq_one_letter_code
_entity_poly.pdbx_strand_id
1 'polypeptide(L)'
;MKIAVCIKRVPDTATRLNFAGDGTSLDQSEVQWIISPYDEFAIEEGLRLKEKVGDATVTVITCGPAASTKEIRQALGMGADDAVHITSEVDLDPAQIAHCLSSVLKDRGDDIVLFGRQSADAQGSQMGALVASQLSRPFANNIAKLDVEGSEVKIERDVDGGRETLESSLPIVLGADKSLNEPRYPKLKDIMKAKKKPIESVEIDPGNVAF
;
A
#
# COMPACT_ATOMS: atom_id res chain seq x y z
N MET A 1 -5.14 14.59 -10.42
CA MET A 1 -4.43 14.12 -9.22
C MET A 1 -3.96 12.69 -9.43
N LYS A 2 -2.71 12.37 -9.05
CA LYS A 2 -2.17 11.01 -9.11
C LYS A 2 -2.03 10.45 -7.70
N ILE A 3 -2.59 9.26 -7.47
CA ILE A 3 -2.59 8.60 -6.17
C ILE A 3 -1.93 7.23 -6.33
N ALA A 4 -0.87 6.99 -5.58
CA ALA A 4 -0.27 5.67 -5.48
C ALA A 4 -0.72 5.01 -4.17
N VAL A 5 -1.05 3.72 -4.23
CA VAL A 5 -1.38 2.92 -3.05
C VAL A 5 -0.42 1.73 -3.01
N CYS A 6 0.45 1.71 -2.02
CA CYS A 6 1.37 0.61 -1.81
C CYS A 6 0.69 -0.48 -0.98
N ILE A 7 0.69 -1.71 -1.47
CA ILE A 7 0.08 -2.86 -0.80
C ILE A 7 1.09 -3.97 -0.55
N LYS A 8 0.83 -4.77 0.47
CA LYS A 8 1.61 -5.96 0.80
C LYS A 8 0.75 -7.21 0.79
N ARG A 9 1.26 -8.26 0.17
CA ARG A 9 0.75 -9.62 0.29
C ARG A 9 1.19 -10.21 1.62
N VAL A 10 0.25 -10.68 2.45
CA VAL A 10 0.50 -11.26 3.77
C VAL A 10 -0.28 -12.54 3.98
N PRO A 11 0.16 -13.44 4.88
CA PRO A 11 -0.67 -14.55 5.30
C PRO A 11 -1.97 -14.04 5.94
N ASP A 12 -3.10 -14.68 5.62
CA ASP A 12 -4.36 -14.41 6.30
C ASP A 12 -4.22 -14.76 7.79
N THR A 13 -4.64 -13.87 8.66
CA THR A 13 -4.58 -14.06 10.13
C THR A 13 -5.42 -15.23 10.62
N ALA A 14 -6.39 -15.70 9.83
CA ALA A 14 -7.19 -16.89 10.11
C ALA A 14 -6.48 -18.20 9.69
N THR A 15 -5.39 -18.13 8.95
CA THR A 15 -4.65 -19.31 8.50
C THR A 15 -3.79 -19.86 9.63
N ARG A 16 -3.84 -21.17 9.81
CA ARG A 16 -2.88 -21.85 10.69
C ARG A 16 -1.50 -21.84 10.04
N LEU A 17 -0.53 -21.25 10.72
CA LEU A 17 0.85 -21.20 10.28
C LEU A 17 1.62 -22.41 10.84
N ASN A 18 2.28 -23.15 9.96
CA ASN A 18 3.16 -24.27 10.33
C ASN A 18 4.58 -23.98 9.83
N PHE A 19 5.56 -24.53 10.52
CA PHE A 19 6.94 -24.51 10.02
C PHE A 19 7.13 -25.59 8.95
N ALA A 20 7.93 -25.27 7.94
CA ALA A 20 8.41 -26.23 6.96
C ALA A 20 9.35 -27.25 7.59
N GLY A 21 9.72 -28.30 6.86
CA GLY A 21 10.57 -29.37 7.37
C GLY A 21 11.99 -28.93 7.78
N ASP A 22 12.43 -27.72 7.40
CA ASP A 22 13.68 -27.10 7.82
C ASP A 22 13.60 -26.46 9.22
N GLY A 23 12.40 -26.34 9.80
CA GLY A 23 12.14 -25.76 11.11
C GLY A 23 12.33 -24.24 11.20
N THR A 24 12.65 -23.56 10.10
CA THR A 24 12.99 -22.13 10.06
C THR A 24 12.12 -21.33 9.11
N SER A 25 11.64 -21.94 8.04
CA SER A 25 10.75 -21.30 7.06
C SER A 25 9.28 -21.65 7.32
N LEU A 26 8.39 -20.84 6.73
CA LEU A 26 6.94 -21.08 6.76
C LEU A 26 6.57 -22.14 5.73
N ASP A 27 5.80 -23.16 6.14
CA ASP A 27 5.14 -24.03 5.19
C ASP A 27 4.01 -23.28 4.48
N GLN A 28 4.23 -22.96 3.22
CA GLN A 28 3.32 -22.16 2.41
C GLN A 28 2.18 -22.99 1.76
N SER A 29 2.18 -24.31 1.90
CA SER A 29 1.27 -25.20 1.18
C SER A 29 -0.21 -24.96 1.49
N GLU A 30 -0.55 -24.57 2.72
CA GLU A 30 -1.91 -24.31 3.17
C GLU A 30 -2.17 -22.83 3.49
N VAL A 31 -1.18 -21.96 3.28
CA VAL A 31 -1.32 -20.54 3.61
C VAL A 31 -2.26 -19.84 2.62
N GLN A 32 -3.32 -19.24 3.16
CA GLN A 32 -4.11 -18.29 2.40
C GLN A 32 -3.43 -16.93 2.45
N TRP A 33 -3.26 -16.33 1.27
CA TRP A 33 -2.62 -15.04 1.13
C TRP A 33 -3.66 -13.99 0.77
N ILE A 34 -3.54 -12.82 1.40
CA ILE A 34 -4.46 -11.68 1.26
C ILE A 34 -3.68 -10.38 1.11
N ILE A 35 -4.36 -9.31 0.70
CA ILE A 35 -3.88 -7.94 0.89
C ILE A 35 -3.83 -7.68 2.41
N SER A 36 -2.75 -7.05 2.89
CA SER A 36 -2.70 -6.65 4.30
C SER A 36 -3.93 -5.80 4.66
N PRO A 37 -4.66 -6.13 5.75
CA PRO A 37 -5.95 -5.48 6.04
C PRO A 37 -5.89 -3.95 6.10
N TYR A 38 -4.81 -3.36 6.63
CA TYR A 38 -4.68 -1.89 6.64
C TYR A 38 -4.47 -1.30 5.24
N ASP A 39 -3.95 -2.06 4.29
CA ASP A 39 -3.78 -1.60 2.91
C ASP A 39 -5.12 -1.53 2.17
N GLU A 40 -6.13 -2.31 2.57
CA GLU A 40 -7.48 -2.20 2.02
C GLU A 40 -8.12 -0.85 2.36
N PHE A 41 -7.87 -0.30 3.56
CA PHE A 41 -8.31 1.05 3.92
C PHE A 41 -7.57 2.12 3.09
N ALA A 42 -6.30 1.89 2.79
CA ALA A 42 -5.53 2.78 1.91
C ALA A 42 -6.06 2.76 0.48
N ILE A 43 -6.41 1.59 -0.07
CA ILE A 43 -7.05 1.47 -1.39
C ILE A 43 -8.37 2.22 -1.40
N GLU A 44 -9.24 1.99 -0.41
CA GLU A 44 -10.54 2.64 -0.31
C GLU A 44 -10.40 4.15 -0.26
N GLU A 45 -9.44 4.68 0.51
CA GLU A 45 -9.22 6.12 0.59
C GLU A 45 -8.78 6.71 -0.74
N GLY A 46 -7.88 6.04 -1.44
CA GLY A 46 -7.48 6.44 -2.80
C GLY A 46 -8.68 6.50 -3.76
N LEU A 47 -9.58 5.52 -3.69
CA LEU A 47 -10.79 5.48 -4.50
C LEU A 47 -11.80 6.58 -4.14
N ARG A 48 -11.97 6.88 -2.83
CA ARG A 48 -12.83 7.97 -2.35
C ARG A 48 -12.31 9.33 -2.80
N LEU A 49 -11.01 9.56 -2.70
CA LEU A 49 -10.38 10.78 -3.21
C LEU A 49 -10.58 10.92 -4.72
N LYS A 50 -10.39 9.85 -5.48
CA LYS A 50 -10.66 9.83 -6.92
C LYS A 50 -12.11 10.19 -7.23
N GLU A 51 -13.08 9.62 -6.51
CA GLU A 51 -14.50 9.92 -6.69
C GLU A 51 -14.83 11.38 -6.33
N LYS A 52 -14.20 11.92 -5.29
CA LYS A 52 -14.38 13.31 -4.83
C LYS A 52 -13.82 14.33 -5.83
N VAL A 53 -12.62 14.06 -6.35
CA VAL A 53 -11.90 14.99 -7.25
C VAL A 53 -12.39 14.88 -8.70
N GLY A 54 -12.81 13.69 -9.13
CA GLY A 54 -13.32 13.41 -10.49
C GLY A 54 -12.22 13.18 -11.53
N ASP A 55 -11.14 13.95 -11.50
CA ASP A 55 -9.97 13.79 -12.39
C ASP A 55 -8.77 13.32 -11.57
N ALA A 56 -8.81 12.06 -11.19
CA ALA A 56 -7.73 11.42 -10.47
C ALA A 56 -7.55 9.96 -10.91
N THR A 57 -6.31 9.47 -10.81
CA THR A 57 -5.94 8.08 -11.07
C THR A 57 -5.41 7.41 -9.81
N VAL A 58 -5.77 6.15 -9.59
CA VAL A 58 -5.30 5.32 -8.48
C VAL A 58 -4.47 4.19 -9.04
N THR A 59 -3.18 4.17 -8.73
CA THR A 59 -2.28 3.09 -9.12
C THR A 59 -1.86 2.29 -7.89
N VAL A 60 -2.05 0.98 -7.94
CA VAL A 60 -1.57 0.07 -6.90
C VAL A 60 -0.13 -0.34 -7.18
N ILE A 61 0.72 -0.30 -6.15
CA ILE A 61 2.12 -0.69 -6.26
C ILE A 61 2.42 -1.75 -5.20
N THR A 62 3.13 -2.80 -5.58
CA THR A 62 3.64 -3.80 -4.64
C THR A 62 5.05 -4.21 -5.01
N CYS A 63 5.85 -4.53 -4.00
CA CYS A 63 7.16 -5.16 -4.13
C CYS A 63 7.09 -6.55 -3.51
N GLY A 64 7.38 -7.59 -4.29
CA GLY A 64 7.34 -8.97 -3.81
C GLY A 64 7.29 -10.02 -4.92
N PRO A 65 7.06 -11.29 -4.55
CA PRO A 65 7.14 -12.41 -5.49
C PRO A 65 6.06 -12.35 -6.58
N ALA A 66 6.26 -13.03 -7.69
CA ALA A 66 5.32 -13.13 -8.81
C ALA A 66 3.90 -13.54 -8.36
N ALA A 67 3.80 -14.33 -7.29
CA ALA A 67 2.53 -14.75 -6.68
C ALA A 67 1.66 -13.58 -6.18
N SER A 68 2.24 -12.39 -5.91
CA SER A 68 1.50 -11.18 -5.48
C SER A 68 0.54 -10.65 -6.55
N THR A 69 0.61 -11.18 -7.77
CA THR A 69 -0.32 -10.83 -8.85
C THR A 69 -1.79 -11.05 -8.46
N LYS A 70 -2.09 -12.02 -7.60
CA LYS A 70 -3.46 -12.28 -7.11
C LYS A 70 -4.01 -11.09 -6.32
N GLU A 71 -3.24 -10.58 -5.38
CA GLU A 71 -3.59 -9.45 -4.53
C GLU A 71 -3.67 -8.14 -5.34
N ILE A 72 -2.79 -7.95 -6.32
CA ILE A 72 -2.88 -6.85 -7.29
C ILE A 72 -4.22 -6.92 -8.04
N ARG A 73 -4.62 -8.09 -8.53
CA ARG A 73 -5.91 -8.28 -9.22
C ARG A 73 -7.10 -7.99 -8.33
N GLN A 74 -7.01 -8.29 -7.04
CA GLN A 74 -8.04 -7.94 -6.05
C GLN A 74 -8.16 -6.40 -5.93
N ALA A 75 -7.06 -5.68 -5.76
CA ALA A 75 -7.04 -4.23 -5.67
C ALA A 75 -7.57 -3.55 -6.95
N LEU A 76 -7.20 -4.06 -8.13
CA LEU A 76 -7.77 -3.62 -9.41
C LEU A 76 -9.29 -3.90 -9.50
N GLY A 77 -9.76 -4.98 -8.87
CA GLY A 77 -11.18 -5.34 -8.75
C GLY A 77 -11.94 -4.42 -7.81
N MET A 78 -11.31 -3.85 -6.78
CA MET A 78 -11.87 -2.82 -5.91
C MET A 78 -12.09 -1.50 -6.66
N GLY A 79 -11.32 -1.21 -7.71
CA GLY A 79 -11.53 -0.02 -8.54
C GLY A 79 -10.26 0.75 -8.91
N ALA A 80 -9.07 0.29 -8.51
CA ALA A 80 -7.82 0.90 -8.94
C ALA A 80 -7.70 0.88 -10.48
N ASP A 81 -7.06 1.90 -11.04
CA ASP A 81 -6.96 2.07 -12.50
C ASP A 81 -5.85 1.21 -13.08
N ASP A 82 -4.69 1.27 -12.48
CA ASP A 82 -3.46 0.66 -12.94
C ASP A 82 -2.73 -0.05 -11.80
N ALA A 83 -1.74 -0.85 -12.14
CA ALA A 83 -0.89 -1.50 -11.16
C ALA A 83 0.56 -1.61 -11.63
N VAL A 84 1.49 -1.45 -10.69
CA VAL A 84 2.92 -1.71 -10.87
C VAL A 84 3.35 -2.80 -9.90
N HIS A 85 3.99 -3.83 -10.43
CA HIS A 85 4.56 -4.93 -9.66
C HIS A 85 6.08 -4.89 -9.74
N ILE A 86 6.72 -4.54 -8.64
CA ILE A 86 8.17 -4.66 -8.49
C ILE A 86 8.45 -6.10 -8.09
N THR A 87 8.96 -6.88 -9.04
CA THR A 87 9.11 -8.33 -8.86
C THR A 87 10.42 -8.64 -8.12
N SER A 88 10.33 -9.37 -7.02
CA SER A 88 11.47 -9.91 -6.29
C SER A 88 11.11 -11.28 -5.72
N GLU A 89 11.88 -12.30 -6.06
CA GLU A 89 11.72 -13.67 -5.53
C GLU A 89 12.60 -13.91 -4.29
N VAL A 90 13.44 -12.93 -3.92
CA VAL A 90 14.24 -12.98 -2.70
C VAL A 90 13.57 -12.16 -1.60
N ASP A 91 13.74 -12.59 -0.36
CA ASP A 91 13.30 -11.83 0.79
C ASP A 91 14.15 -10.56 0.92
N LEU A 92 13.48 -9.42 0.87
CA LEU A 92 14.09 -8.11 1.03
C LEU A 92 13.83 -7.58 2.43
N ASP A 93 14.81 -6.90 2.99
CA ASP A 93 14.60 -6.15 4.23
C ASP A 93 13.75 -4.88 4.00
N PRO A 94 13.24 -4.25 5.07
CA PRO A 94 12.40 -3.05 4.94
C PRO A 94 13.08 -1.88 4.22
N ALA A 95 14.39 -1.74 4.32
CA ALA A 95 15.14 -0.68 3.66
C ALA A 95 15.21 -0.90 2.15
N GLN A 96 15.49 -2.13 1.75
CA GLN A 96 15.51 -2.55 0.36
C GLN A 96 14.14 -2.41 -0.30
N ILE A 97 13.08 -2.82 0.41
CA ILE A 97 11.68 -2.63 -0.07
C ILE A 97 11.38 -1.14 -0.24
N ALA A 98 11.73 -0.31 0.75
CA ALA A 98 11.51 1.13 0.67
C ALA A 98 12.28 1.76 -0.50
N HIS A 99 13.51 1.30 -0.76
CA HIS A 99 14.30 1.73 -1.90
C HIS A 99 13.62 1.39 -3.23
N CYS A 100 13.17 0.14 -3.39
CA CYS A 100 12.47 -0.30 -4.58
C CYS A 100 11.19 0.51 -4.84
N LEU A 101 10.36 0.69 -3.80
CA LEU A 101 9.14 1.48 -3.88
C LEU A 101 9.43 2.95 -4.22
N SER A 102 10.40 3.57 -3.55
CA SER A 102 10.76 4.97 -3.76
C SER A 102 11.32 5.22 -5.14
N SER A 103 12.08 4.29 -5.71
CA SER A 103 12.60 4.38 -7.08
C SER A 103 11.47 4.50 -8.09
N VAL A 104 10.44 3.65 -7.98
CA VAL A 104 9.25 3.73 -8.85
C VAL A 104 8.45 5.01 -8.59
N LEU A 105 8.19 5.35 -7.33
CA LEU A 105 7.37 6.50 -6.95
C LEU A 105 7.99 7.84 -7.35
N LYS A 106 9.31 7.93 -7.34
CA LYS A 106 10.05 9.15 -7.72
C LYS A 106 9.79 9.53 -9.17
N ASP A 107 9.83 8.56 -10.07
CA ASP A 107 9.67 8.78 -11.51
C ASP A 107 8.19 9.05 -11.89
N ARG A 108 7.25 8.56 -11.07
CA ARG A 108 5.81 8.72 -11.32
C ARG A 108 5.28 10.11 -10.97
N GLY A 109 5.84 10.75 -9.95
CA GLY A 109 5.39 12.06 -9.48
C GLY A 109 3.95 12.03 -8.94
N ASP A 110 3.62 11.01 -8.15
CA ASP A 110 2.31 10.90 -7.51
C ASP A 110 2.13 12.02 -6.46
N ASP A 111 0.93 12.62 -6.40
CA ASP A 111 0.59 13.67 -5.43
C ASP A 111 0.42 13.10 -4.01
N ILE A 112 -0.20 11.92 -3.92
CA ILE A 112 -0.45 11.23 -2.66
C ILE A 112 0.06 9.79 -2.77
N VAL A 113 0.82 9.35 -1.77
CA VAL A 113 1.21 7.96 -1.59
C VAL A 113 0.55 7.42 -0.34
N LEU A 114 -0.27 6.39 -0.47
CA LEU A 114 -0.99 5.74 0.62
C LEU A 114 -0.38 4.39 0.95
N PHE A 115 -0.26 4.11 2.23
CA PHE A 115 0.06 2.81 2.82
C PHE A 115 -1.00 2.44 3.85
N GLY A 116 -1.13 1.19 4.21
CA GLY A 116 -1.67 0.83 5.51
C GLY A 116 -0.72 1.28 6.62
N ARG A 117 -1.24 1.61 7.78
CA ARG A 117 -0.41 2.04 8.93
C ARG A 117 0.70 1.05 9.27
N GLN A 118 0.46 -0.23 9.02
CA GLN A 118 1.38 -1.35 9.23
C GLN A 118 0.89 -2.58 8.46
N SER A 119 1.77 -3.53 8.17
CA SER A 119 1.36 -4.84 7.66
C SER A 119 0.95 -5.78 8.80
N ALA A 120 0.04 -6.72 8.51
CA ALA A 120 -0.47 -7.65 9.52
C ALA A 120 0.57 -8.67 10.00
N ASP A 121 1.56 -8.98 9.17
CA ASP A 121 2.62 -9.95 9.46
C ASP A 121 3.76 -9.38 10.30
N ALA A 122 4.41 -8.31 9.84
CA ALA A 122 5.59 -7.75 10.48
C ALA A 122 5.28 -6.66 11.52
N GLN A 123 4.16 -5.95 11.39
CA GLN A 123 3.70 -4.86 12.28
C GLN A 123 4.73 -3.75 12.54
N GLY A 124 5.70 -3.58 11.64
CA GLY A 124 6.82 -2.68 11.82
C GLY A 124 6.48 -1.18 11.76
N SER A 125 5.32 -0.79 11.21
CA SER A 125 4.83 0.61 11.09
C SER A 125 5.81 1.61 10.49
N GLN A 126 6.82 1.15 9.74
CA GLN A 126 7.96 1.97 9.30
C GLN A 126 7.96 2.26 7.80
N MET A 127 7.27 1.46 6.97
CA MET A 127 7.40 1.53 5.51
C MET A 127 7.04 2.91 4.94
N GLY A 128 5.92 3.49 5.39
CA GLY A 128 5.52 4.83 4.95
C GLY A 128 6.55 5.91 5.31
N ALA A 129 7.14 5.83 6.51
CA ALA A 129 8.17 6.78 6.95
C ALA A 129 9.46 6.65 6.14
N LEU A 130 9.92 5.41 5.87
CA LEU A 130 11.10 5.13 5.07
C LEU A 130 10.96 5.67 3.64
N VAL A 131 9.82 5.38 3.01
CA VAL A 131 9.52 5.87 1.65
C VAL A 131 9.40 7.40 1.63
N ALA A 132 8.72 8.00 2.61
CA ALA A 132 8.59 9.45 2.71
C ALA A 132 9.96 10.15 2.84
N SER A 133 10.85 9.59 3.67
CA SER A 133 12.21 10.07 3.84
C SER A 133 13.00 10.03 2.52
N GLN A 134 12.96 8.91 1.80
CA GLN A 134 13.66 8.76 0.51
C GLN A 134 13.09 9.67 -0.59
N LEU A 135 11.79 9.98 -0.53
CA LEU A 135 11.13 10.91 -1.44
C LEU A 135 11.24 12.37 -0.99
N SER A 136 11.78 12.65 0.20
CA SER A 136 11.79 13.98 0.84
C SER A 136 10.39 14.61 0.93
N ARG A 137 9.40 13.82 1.37
CA ARG A 137 7.99 14.22 1.47
C ARG A 137 7.52 14.22 2.93
N PRO A 138 6.54 15.09 3.30
CA PRO A 138 5.84 14.98 4.57
C PRO A 138 5.22 13.60 4.75
N PHE A 139 5.11 13.16 6.02
CA PHE A 139 4.53 11.88 6.39
C PHE A 139 3.61 12.00 7.59
N ALA A 140 2.42 11.41 7.52
CA ALA A 140 1.56 11.19 8.67
C ALA A 140 1.06 9.75 8.69
N ASN A 141 1.23 9.07 9.83
CA ASN A 141 0.71 7.71 10.05
C ASN A 141 -0.54 7.72 10.90
N ASN A 142 -1.28 6.59 10.91
CA ASN A 142 -2.50 6.39 11.69
C ASN A 142 -3.61 7.41 11.36
N ILE A 143 -3.74 7.79 10.08
CA ILE A 143 -4.75 8.78 9.71
C ILE A 143 -6.15 8.18 9.83
N ALA A 144 -7.04 8.93 10.49
CA ALA A 144 -8.44 8.59 10.74
C ALA A 144 -9.41 9.45 9.92
N LYS A 145 -8.91 10.56 9.35
CA LYS A 145 -9.65 11.41 8.42
C LYS A 145 -8.69 12.15 7.52
N LEU A 146 -9.09 12.34 6.26
CA LEU A 146 -8.32 13.03 5.25
C LEU A 146 -9.22 13.97 4.44
N ASP A 147 -8.87 15.24 4.41
CA ASP A 147 -9.47 16.25 3.53
C ASP A 147 -8.37 16.86 2.66
N VAL A 148 -8.64 16.92 1.35
CA VAL A 148 -7.73 17.52 0.35
C VAL A 148 -8.50 18.57 -0.43
N GLU A 149 -7.97 19.80 -0.44
CA GLU A 149 -8.51 20.94 -1.17
C GLU A 149 -7.38 21.65 -1.93
N GLY A 150 -7.37 21.49 -3.25
CA GLY A 150 -6.24 21.96 -4.07
C GLY A 150 -4.94 21.26 -3.68
N SER A 151 -3.96 22.02 -3.17
CA SER A 151 -2.70 21.50 -2.64
C SER A 151 -2.68 21.37 -1.12
N GLU A 152 -3.71 21.83 -0.42
CA GLU A 152 -3.79 21.78 1.03
C GLU A 152 -4.33 20.43 1.49
N VAL A 153 -3.72 19.89 2.55
CA VAL A 153 -4.06 18.59 3.13
C VAL A 153 -4.30 18.77 4.62
N LYS A 154 -5.52 18.41 5.05
CA LYS A 154 -5.90 18.37 6.46
C LYS A 154 -6.13 16.93 6.90
N ILE A 155 -5.50 16.56 8.00
CA ILE A 155 -5.45 15.19 8.50
C ILE A 155 -5.92 15.19 9.95
N GLU A 156 -6.76 14.23 10.31
CA GLU A 156 -6.98 13.88 11.72
C GLU A 156 -6.42 12.49 11.96
N ARG A 157 -5.72 12.30 13.08
CA ARG A 157 -5.24 10.98 13.52
C ARG A 157 -5.51 10.75 14.99
N ASP A 158 -5.78 9.51 15.33
CA ASP A 158 -5.97 9.12 16.74
C ASP A 158 -4.60 8.93 17.40
N VAL A 159 -4.42 9.49 18.58
CA VAL A 159 -3.22 9.40 19.42
C VAL A 159 -3.63 9.06 20.85
N ASP A 160 -2.65 8.66 21.68
CA ASP A 160 -2.91 8.37 23.08
C ASP A 160 -3.50 9.60 23.78
N GLY A 161 -4.72 9.44 24.28
CA GLY A 161 -5.43 10.50 25.01
C GLY A 161 -6.24 11.46 24.17
N GLY A 162 -6.33 11.30 22.83
CA GLY A 162 -7.13 12.19 22.01
C GLY A 162 -6.95 12.04 20.51
N ARG A 163 -7.20 13.16 19.83
CA ARG A 163 -7.07 13.26 18.37
C ARG A 163 -6.25 14.50 18.02
N GLU A 164 -5.30 14.33 17.11
CA GLU A 164 -4.52 15.42 16.53
C GLU A 164 -5.10 15.83 15.17
N THR A 165 -5.06 17.13 14.90
CA THR A 165 -5.28 17.70 13.57
C THR A 165 -3.95 18.21 13.04
N LEU A 166 -3.58 17.76 11.86
CA LEU A 166 -2.36 18.16 11.15
C LEU A 166 -2.74 18.85 9.85
N GLU A 167 -1.95 19.85 9.47
CA GLU A 167 -2.04 20.53 8.19
C GLU A 167 -0.74 20.33 7.42
N SER A 168 -0.84 20.09 6.13
CA SER A 168 0.30 19.85 5.25
C SER A 168 -0.06 20.24 3.82
N SER A 169 0.84 19.95 2.88
CA SER A 169 0.61 20.17 1.46
C SER A 169 1.04 18.96 0.63
N LEU A 170 0.49 18.87 -0.58
CA LEU A 170 0.95 17.91 -1.59
C LEU A 170 2.34 18.29 -2.12
N PRO A 171 3.19 17.31 -2.48
CA PRO A 171 2.95 15.87 -2.39
C PRO A 171 3.20 15.32 -0.98
N ILE A 172 2.47 14.26 -0.57
CA ILE A 172 2.50 13.70 0.79
C ILE A 172 2.46 12.17 0.79
N VAL A 173 2.99 11.56 1.86
CA VAL A 173 2.87 10.12 2.16
C VAL A 173 2.03 9.93 3.41
N LEU A 174 1.08 8.98 3.37
CA LEU A 174 0.09 8.78 4.43
C LEU A 174 -0.05 7.30 4.78
N GLY A 175 -0.26 7.00 6.06
CA GLY A 175 -0.54 5.66 6.56
C GLY A 175 -1.97 5.55 7.09
N ALA A 176 -2.82 4.77 6.41
CA ALA A 176 -4.23 4.60 6.70
C ALA A 176 -4.48 3.73 7.94
N ASP A 177 -5.33 4.21 8.86
CA ASP A 177 -5.87 3.41 9.96
C ASP A 177 -7.26 2.86 9.62
N LYS A 178 -7.70 1.86 10.38
CA LYS A 178 -9.04 1.26 10.25
C LYS A 178 -10.20 2.22 10.51
N SER A 179 -9.94 3.32 11.21
CA SER A 179 -10.94 4.35 11.51
C SER A 179 -11.16 5.34 10.36
N LEU A 180 -10.36 5.26 9.29
CA LEU A 180 -10.41 6.20 8.17
C LEU A 180 -11.66 6.04 7.30
N ASN A 181 -12.01 4.79 6.99
CA ASN A 181 -13.14 4.47 6.10
C ASN A 181 -13.60 3.02 6.30
N GLU A 182 -14.47 2.53 5.41
CA GLU A 182 -14.87 1.14 5.31
C GLU A 182 -14.58 0.64 3.89
N PRO A 183 -13.66 -0.33 3.72
CA PRO A 183 -13.28 -0.84 2.42
C PRO A 183 -14.46 -1.48 1.67
N ARG A 184 -14.62 -1.12 0.40
CA ARG A 184 -15.65 -1.72 -0.46
C ARG A 184 -15.26 -3.13 -0.90
N TYR A 185 -16.27 -3.99 -1.03
CA TYR A 185 -16.10 -5.28 -1.68
C TYR A 185 -16.15 -5.13 -3.20
N PRO A 186 -15.22 -5.78 -3.94
CA PRO A 186 -15.25 -5.74 -5.40
C PRO A 186 -16.49 -6.45 -5.95
N LYS A 187 -17.18 -5.81 -6.90
CA LYS A 187 -18.32 -6.42 -7.58
C LYS A 187 -17.83 -7.46 -8.59
N LEU A 188 -18.59 -8.51 -8.82
CA LEU A 188 -18.22 -9.60 -9.75
C LEU A 188 -17.82 -9.08 -11.15
N LYS A 189 -18.56 -8.08 -11.67
CA LYS A 189 -18.26 -7.42 -12.94
C LYS A 189 -16.87 -6.76 -12.95
N ASP A 190 -16.49 -6.14 -11.85
CA ASP A 190 -15.22 -5.40 -11.75
C ASP A 190 -14.04 -6.38 -11.55
N ILE A 191 -14.24 -7.48 -10.83
CA ILE A 191 -13.29 -8.60 -10.77
C ILE A 191 -13.00 -9.16 -12.16
N MET A 192 -14.04 -9.35 -13.00
CA MET A 192 -13.87 -9.84 -14.37
C MET A 192 -13.10 -8.86 -15.25
N LYS A 193 -13.35 -7.55 -15.09
CA LYS A 193 -12.58 -6.51 -15.79
C LYS A 193 -11.14 -6.45 -15.33
N ALA A 194 -10.90 -6.56 -14.03
CA ALA A 194 -9.57 -6.53 -13.43
C ALA A 194 -8.64 -7.62 -13.98
N LYS A 195 -9.18 -8.79 -14.35
CA LYS A 195 -8.40 -9.87 -14.97
C LYS A 195 -7.72 -9.46 -16.29
N LYS A 196 -8.29 -8.47 -17.00
CA LYS A 196 -7.79 -8.01 -18.31
C LYS A 196 -6.94 -6.74 -18.22
N LYS A 197 -6.92 -6.05 -17.07
CA LYS A 197 -6.10 -4.86 -16.90
C LYS A 197 -4.62 -5.22 -16.97
N PRO A 198 -3.78 -4.42 -17.65
CA PRO A 198 -2.34 -4.64 -17.64
C PRO A 198 -1.80 -4.45 -16.21
N ILE A 199 -0.75 -5.19 -15.88
CA ILE A 199 0.08 -4.97 -14.70
C ILE A 199 1.45 -4.68 -15.25
N GLU A 200 1.97 -3.50 -14.98
CA GLU A 200 3.34 -3.15 -15.30
C GLU A 200 4.27 -3.93 -14.38
N SER A 201 5.18 -4.73 -14.94
CA SER A 201 6.18 -5.44 -14.17
C SER A 201 7.52 -4.76 -14.33
N VAL A 202 8.18 -4.44 -13.21
CA VAL A 202 9.48 -3.82 -13.17
C VAL A 202 10.41 -4.60 -12.26
N GLU A 203 11.69 -4.61 -12.60
CA GLU A 203 12.76 -5.14 -11.75
C GLU A 203 13.62 -3.97 -11.28
N ILE A 204 13.81 -3.86 -9.98
CA ILE A 204 14.64 -2.86 -9.36
C ILE A 204 15.76 -3.57 -8.60
N ASP A 205 16.99 -3.15 -8.80
CA ASP A 205 18.09 -3.60 -7.96
C ASP A 205 17.84 -3.09 -6.53
N PRO A 206 17.63 -3.97 -5.55
CA PRO A 206 17.36 -3.56 -4.17
C PRO A 206 18.55 -2.83 -3.53
N GLY A 207 19.73 -2.90 -4.14
CA GLY A 207 20.94 -2.25 -3.66
C GLY A 207 21.42 -2.78 -2.30
N ASN A 208 22.54 -2.28 -1.87
CA ASN A 208 23.05 -2.49 -0.50
C ASN A 208 22.73 -1.23 0.32
N VAL A 209 21.45 -1.08 0.66
CA VAL A 209 20.96 0.08 1.41
C VAL A 209 21.32 -0.12 2.87
N ALA A 210 22.40 0.50 3.34
CA ALA A 210 22.70 0.62 4.75
C ALA A 210 22.01 1.87 5.32
N PHE A 211 21.37 1.72 6.48
CA PHE A 211 20.90 2.85 7.30
C PHE A 211 22.00 3.30 8.25
#